data_4bb27db957c806ad98e91e28511eef28
#
_entry.id   4bb27db957c806ad98e91e28511eef28
#
_cell.length_a   1.000
_cell.length_b   1.000
_cell.length_c   1.000
_cell.angle_alpha   90.00
_cell.angle_beta   90.00
_cell.angle_gamma   90.00
#
_symmetry.space_group_name_H-M   'P 1'
#
loop_
_entity.id
_entity.type
_entity.pdbx_description
1 polymer ?
#
loop_
_entity_poly.entity_id
_entity_poly.type
_entity_poly.pdbx_seq_one_letter_code
_entity_poly.pdbx_strand_id
1 'polypeptide(L)'
;MKKPITAQSLRRTNVLAGILHLAQMAAVLALSSDFSLPITATYMAGPPGSTFAAPVVLFNTPVGLTVAIFLGLSALAHFIVASPQFFGRYSAGIAAQRNYFRWVEYAVSSSVMIVLIAQVTGVSDISAIISLFGVNASMILFGWLQEKYETPGNGGWLPFIFGCIAGIVPWVALVFYVFSIGGVEETSAPAFVYGIVFTIFSFFNSFALVQWLQYKKVGKWSDYIRGERTYITLSLIAKSALAWQIFANTLIPS
;
A
#
# COMPACT_ATOMS: atom_id res chain seq x y z
N MET A 1 -13.82 -30.41 -11.60
CA MET A 1 -14.27 -29.03 -11.87
C MET A 1 -14.12 -28.19 -10.61
N LYS A 2 -13.44 -27.03 -10.65
CA LYS A 2 -13.36 -26.10 -9.51
C LYS A 2 -14.71 -25.42 -9.32
N LYS A 3 -15.23 -25.38 -8.07
CA LYS A 3 -16.49 -24.69 -7.74
C LYS A 3 -16.43 -23.23 -8.18
N PRO A 4 -17.51 -22.66 -8.74
CA PRO A 4 -17.57 -21.26 -9.10
C PRO A 4 -17.35 -20.36 -7.88
N ILE A 5 -16.65 -19.25 -8.07
CA ILE A 5 -16.46 -18.25 -7.01
C ILE A 5 -17.78 -17.47 -6.91
N THR A 6 -18.30 -17.32 -5.71
CA THR A 6 -19.56 -16.62 -5.44
C THR A 6 -19.30 -15.47 -4.44
N ALA A 7 -20.24 -14.51 -4.35
CA ALA A 7 -20.16 -13.45 -3.33
C ALA A 7 -20.05 -14.03 -1.91
N GLN A 8 -20.76 -15.15 -1.63
CA GLN A 8 -20.65 -15.84 -0.34
C GLN A 8 -19.26 -16.46 -0.12
N SER A 9 -18.60 -16.95 -1.17
CA SER A 9 -17.22 -17.42 -1.04
C SER A 9 -16.23 -16.28 -0.81
N LEU A 10 -16.47 -15.11 -1.42
CA LEU A 10 -15.70 -13.89 -1.15
C LEU A 10 -15.88 -13.41 0.29
N ARG A 11 -17.12 -13.51 0.84
CA ARG A 11 -17.38 -13.19 2.26
C ARG A 11 -16.49 -14.02 3.18
N ARG A 12 -16.42 -15.34 2.96
CA ARG A 12 -15.54 -16.22 3.73
C ARG A 12 -14.06 -15.85 3.57
N THR A 13 -13.63 -15.52 2.37
CA THR A 13 -12.25 -15.07 2.11
C THR A 13 -11.95 -13.77 2.85
N ASN A 14 -12.89 -12.81 2.86
CA ASN A 14 -12.74 -11.57 3.63
C ASN A 14 -12.64 -11.82 5.12
N VAL A 15 -13.49 -12.68 5.70
CA VAL A 15 -13.41 -13.04 7.13
C VAL A 15 -12.04 -13.63 7.47
N LEU A 16 -11.57 -14.59 6.67
CA LEU A 16 -10.25 -15.20 6.89
C LEU A 16 -9.10 -14.17 6.77
N ALA A 17 -9.14 -13.32 5.75
CA ALA A 17 -8.14 -12.26 5.59
C ALA A 17 -8.18 -11.27 6.76
N GLY A 18 -9.37 -10.89 7.21
CA GLY A 18 -9.55 -10.02 8.38
C GLY A 18 -8.97 -10.61 9.65
N ILE A 19 -9.24 -11.91 9.92
CA ILE A 19 -8.67 -12.63 11.07
C ILE A 19 -7.14 -12.69 10.98
N LEU A 20 -6.58 -12.99 9.81
CA LEU A 20 -5.14 -13.07 9.63
C LEU A 20 -4.46 -11.69 9.80
N HIS A 21 -5.04 -10.63 9.26
CA HIS A 21 -4.52 -9.27 9.49
C HIS A 21 -4.60 -8.86 10.96
N LEU A 22 -5.70 -9.16 11.64
CA LEU A 22 -5.87 -8.85 13.06
C LEU A 22 -4.86 -9.62 13.93
N ALA A 23 -4.66 -10.90 13.64
CA ALA A 23 -3.68 -11.73 14.36
C ALA A 23 -2.26 -11.20 14.17
N GLN A 24 -1.88 -10.81 12.94
CA GLN A 24 -0.59 -10.20 12.65
C GLN A 24 -0.43 -8.84 13.33
N MET A 25 -1.46 -7.99 13.31
CA MET A 25 -1.48 -6.71 14.03
C MET A 25 -1.20 -6.94 15.52
N ALA A 26 -1.92 -7.87 16.15
CA ALA A 26 -1.73 -8.18 17.56
C ALA A 26 -0.33 -8.73 17.85
N ALA A 27 0.20 -9.61 17.00
CA ALA A 27 1.55 -10.15 17.14
C ALA A 27 2.61 -9.05 17.02
N VAL A 28 2.50 -8.15 16.03
CA VAL A 28 3.44 -7.04 15.87
C VAL A 28 3.40 -6.13 17.08
N LEU A 29 2.21 -5.74 17.58
CA LEU A 29 2.09 -4.88 18.75
C LEU A 29 2.67 -5.51 20.03
N ALA A 30 2.51 -6.84 20.19
CA ALA A 30 2.98 -7.55 21.37
C ALA A 30 4.49 -7.83 21.37
N LEU A 31 5.10 -7.93 20.19
CA LEU A 31 6.48 -8.40 20.03
C LEU A 31 7.45 -7.32 19.56
N SER A 32 6.97 -6.14 19.16
CA SER A 32 7.83 -5.06 18.65
C SER A 32 8.59 -4.34 19.76
N SER A 33 9.81 -3.95 19.43
CA SER A 33 10.56 -2.95 20.21
C SER A 33 10.01 -1.54 19.99
N ASP A 34 10.51 -0.57 20.78
CA ASP A 34 10.16 0.86 20.68
C ASP A 34 10.89 1.59 19.53
N PHE A 35 11.35 0.84 18.52
CA PHE A 35 12.06 1.42 17.39
C PHE A 35 11.19 2.44 16.64
N SER A 36 11.76 3.62 16.42
CA SER A 36 11.08 4.74 15.76
C SER A 36 12.00 5.45 14.77
N LEU A 37 11.42 6.08 13.77
CA LEU A 37 12.11 6.83 12.73
C LEU A 37 11.73 8.31 12.80
N PRO A 38 12.69 9.24 12.65
CA PRO A 38 12.41 10.66 12.76
C PRO A 38 11.65 11.18 11.54
N ILE A 39 10.73 12.11 11.78
CA ILE A 39 10.19 13.02 10.76
C ILE A 39 10.84 14.38 10.99
N THR A 40 11.47 14.92 9.95
CA THR A 40 12.26 16.13 10.01
C THR A 40 11.70 17.24 9.11
N ALA A 41 12.12 18.47 9.38
CA ALA A 41 11.98 19.58 8.45
C ALA A 41 13.30 20.34 8.36
N THR A 42 13.61 20.81 7.15
CA THR A 42 14.81 21.62 6.89
C THR A 42 14.37 23.00 6.46
N TYR A 43 14.85 24.04 7.16
CA TYR A 43 14.48 25.43 6.93
C TYR A 43 15.65 26.22 6.33
N MET A 44 15.36 27.18 5.45
CA MET A 44 16.35 28.17 5.05
C MET A 44 16.74 29.06 6.24
N ALA A 45 18.03 29.35 6.37
CA ALA A 45 18.56 30.22 7.41
C ALA A 45 18.32 31.72 7.14
N GLY A 46 17.76 32.10 5.98
CA GLY A 46 17.52 33.47 5.54
C GLY A 46 16.69 33.54 4.24
N PRO A 47 16.82 34.62 3.47
CA PRO A 47 16.07 34.79 2.20
C PRO A 47 16.37 33.68 1.19
N PRO A 48 15.56 33.55 0.10
CA PRO A 48 15.83 32.59 -0.98
C PRO A 48 17.27 32.67 -1.50
N GLY A 49 17.97 31.52 -1.53
CA GLY A 49 19.39 31.43 -1.86
C GLY A 49 20.33 31.34 -0.64
N SER A 50 19.81 31.50 0.57
CA SER A 50 20.58 31.23 1.80
C SER A 50 20.87 29.74 1.99
N THR A 51 21.87 29.45 2.86
CA THR A 51 22.12 28.07 3.31
C THR A 51 20.95 27.49 4.09
N PHE A 52 20.85 26.18 4.13
CA PHE A 52 19.89 25.49 4.97
C PHE A 52 20.43 25.34 6.40
N ALA A 53 19.54 25.49 7.38
CA ALA A 53 19.80 25.09 8.76
C ALA A 53 19.88 23.55 8.86
N ALA A 54 20.44 23.05 9.95
CA ALA A 54 20.39 21.62 10.25
C ALA A 54 18.92 21.13 10.34
N PRO A 55 18.61 19.90 9.88
CA PRO A 55 17.27 19.36 10.00
C PRO A 55 16.79 19.31 11.44
N VAL A 56 15.55 19.75 11.68
CA VAL A 56 14.90 19.70 12.99
C VAL A 56 13.96 18.51 13.05
N VAL A 57 14.06 17.67 14.08
CA VAL A 57 13.13 16.58 14.31
C VAL A 57 11.81 17.15 14.83
N LEU A 58 10.72 16.93 14.08
CA LEU A 58 9.38 17.35 14.45
C LEU A 58 8.73 16.35 15.40
N PHE A 59 8.82 15.07 15.07
CA PHE A 59 8.34 13.95 15.87
C PHE A 59 8.94 12.65 15.36
N ASN A 60 8.75 11.55 16.11
CA ASN A 60 9.18 10.23 15.72
C ASN A 60 7.96 9.35 15.35
N THR A 61 8.10 8.56 14.29
CA THR A 61 7.12 7.56 13.85
C THR A 61 7.44 6.22 14.51
N PRO A 62 6.61 5.71 15.43
CA PRO A 62 6.80 4.36 15.98
C PRO A 62 6.56 3.32 14.88
N VAL A 63 7.60 2.60 14.48
CA VAL A 63 7.54 1.70 13.32
C VAL A 63 6.58 0.54 13.56
N GLY A 64 6.63 -0.08 14.74
CA GLY A 64 5.71 -1.18 15.10
C GLY A 64 4.24 -0.77 15.08
N LEU A 65 3.93 0.42 15.62
CA LEU A 65 2.57 0.98 15.56
C LEU A 65 2.12 1.27 14.13
N THR A 66 3.00 1.78 13.29
CA THR A 66 2.68 2.08 11.88
C THR A 66 2.40 0.80 11.09
N VAL A 67 3.16 -0.27 11.34
CA VAL A 67 2.87 -1.62 10.80
C VAL A 67 1.49 -2.10 11.28
N ALA A 68 1.21 -1.97 12.57
CA ALA A 68 -0.07 -2.36 13.14
C ALA A 68 -1.25 -1.57 12.54
N ILE A 69 -1.06 -0.26 12.25
CA ILE A 69 -2.08 0.59 11.64
C ILE A 69 -2.49 0.06 10.25
N PHE A 70 -1.56 -0.21 9.33
CA PHE A 70 -1.99 -0.67 8.00
C PHE A 70 -2.58 -2.09 8.02
N LEU A 71 -2.13 -2.96 8.93
CA LEU A 71 -2.75 -4.28 9.15
C LEU A 71 -4.16 -4.13 9.74
N GLY A 72 -4.32 -3.26 10.74
CA GLY A 72 -5.60 -2.98 11.38
C GLY A 72 -6.64 -2.37 10.44
N LEU A 73 -6.24 -1.43 9.60
CA LEU A 73 -7.10 -0.84 8.56
C LEU A 73 -7.63 -1.93 7.62
N SER A 74 -6.78 -2.87 7.22
CA SER A 74 -7.20 -3.98 6.36
C SER A 74 -8.10 -4.96 7.08
N ALA A 75 -7.80 -5.32 8.33
CA ALA A 75 -8.67 -6.17 9.15
C ALA A 75 -10.06 -5.56 9.29
N LEU A 76 -10.11 -4.27 9.63
CA LEU A 76 -11.36 -3.52 9.77
C LEU A 76 -12.17 -3.51 8.46
N ALA A 77 -11.55 -3.19 7.33
CA ALA A 77 -12.22 -3.17 6.04
C ALA A 77 -12.78 -4.54 5.65
N HIS A 78 -12.02 -5.61 5.87
CA HIS A 78 -12.47 -6.98 5.62
C HIS A 78 -13.66 -7.36 6.49
N PHE A 79 -13.68 -6.99 7.77
CA PHE A 79 -14.82 -7.24 8.65
C PHE A 79 -16.03 -6.38 8.29
N ILE A 80 -15.82 -5.12 7.89
CA ILE A 80 -16.92 -4.26 7.41
C ILE A 80 -17.63 -4.91 6.22
N VAL A 81 -16.92 -5.27 5.15
CA VAL A 81 -17.56 -5.85 3.95
C VAL A 81 -18.15 -7.24 4.19
N ALA A 82 -17.66 -7.98 5.18
CA ALA A 82 -18.20 -9.28 5.56
C ALA A 82 -19.36 -9.21 6.56
N SER A 83 -19.57 -8.06 7.22
CA SER A 83 -20.59 -7.89 8.25
C SER A 83 -22.01 -8.00 7.66
N PRO A 84 -23.00 -8.44 8.46
CA PRO A 84 -24.39 -8.51 7.99
C PRO A 84 -24.92 -7.16 7.46
N GLN A 85 -24.50 -6.07 8.06
CA GLN A 85 -24.93 -4.71 7.74
C GLN A 85 -24.44 -4.25 6.35
N PHE A 86 -23.21 -4.58 5.96
CA PHE A 86 -22.60 -4.07 4.73
C PHE A 86 -22.48 -5.12 3.61
N PHE A 87 -22.64 -6.41 3.94
CA PHE A 87 -22.47 -7.49 2.94
C PHE A 87 -23.44 -7.39 1.77
N GLY A 88 -24.69 -6.96 1.99
CA GLY A 88 -25.66 -6.74 0.91
C GLY A 88 -25.15 -5.67 -0.08
N ARG A 89 -24.65 -4.52 0.44
CA ARG A 89 -24.09 -3.44 -0.36
C ARG A 89 -22.82 -3.87 -1.09
N TYR A 90 -21.92 -4.59 -0.42
CA TYR A 90 -20.72 -5.17 -1.02
C TYR A 90 -21.09 -6.14 -2.17
N SER A 91 -22.02 -7.07 -1.92
CA SER A 91 -22.47 -8.07 -2.91
C SER A 91 -23.11 -7.41 -4.14
N ALA A 92 -23.92 -6.38 -3.95
CA ALA A 92 -24.51 -5.59 -5.05
C ALA A 92 -23.42 -4.86 -5.86
N GLY A 93 -22.40 -4.31 -5.18
CA GLY A 93 -21.24 -3.71 -5.84
C GLY A 93 -20.49 -4.72 -6.70
N ILE A 94 -20.20 -5.91 -6.16
CA ILE A 94 -19.52 -6.99 -6.89
C ILE A 94 -20.33 -7.42 -8.12
N ALA A 95 -21.66 -7.53 -8.01
CA ALA A 95 -22.54 -7.84 -9.15
C ALA A 95 -22.50 -6.73 -10.23
N ALA A 96 -22.34 -5.47 -9.82
CA ALA A 96 -22.15 -4.33 -10.70
C ALA A 96 -20.71 -4.11 -11.16
N GLN A 97 -19.80 -5.07 -10.89
CA GLN A 97 -18.36 -4.98 -11.18
C GLN A 97 -17.69 -3.75 -10.55
N ARG A 98 -18.02 -3.45 -9.29
CA ARG A 98 -17.51 -2.30 -8.53
C ARG A 98 -17.23 -2.67 -7.07
N ASN A 99 -16.09 -2.23 -6.55
CA ASN A 99 -15.78 -2.37 -5.13
C ASN A 99 -15.17 -1.09 -4.54
N TYR A 100 -16.01 -0.15 -4.16
CA TYR A 100 -15.58 1.12 -3.55
C TYR A 100 -14.92 0.94 -2.18
N PHE A 101 -15.31 -0.08 -1.41
CA PHE A 101 -14.68 -0.39 -0.13
C PHE A 101 -13.18 -0.68 -0.28
N ARG A 102 -12.82 -1.46 -1.31
CA ARG A 102 -11.42 -1.76 -1.63
C ARG A 102 -10.62 -0.49 -1.94
N TRP A 103 -11.15 0.39 -2.78
CA TRP A 103 -10.44 1.59 -3.19
C TRP A 103 -10.20 2.56 -2.04
N VAL A 104 -11.20 2.74 -1.15
CA VAL A 104 -11.05 3.58 0.05
C VAL A 104 -10.01 2.99 1.00
N GLU A 105 -10.09 1.70 1.28
CA GLU A 105 -9.13 1.02 2.17
C GLU A 105 -7.72 1.10 1.59
N TYR A 106 -7.54 0.76 0.31
CA TYR A 106 -6.22 0.79 -0.33
C TYR A 106 -5.63 2.20 -0.39
N ALA A 107 -6.42 3.23 -0.66
CA ALA A 107 -5.94 4.60 -0.70
C ALA A 107 -5.28 5.03 0.61
N VAL A 108 -5.79 4.57 1.74
CA VAL A 108 -5.23 4.89 3.06
C VAL A 108 -4.12 3.89 3.43
N SER A 109 -4.41 2.59 3.44
CA SER A 109 -3.48 1.59 3.94
C SER A 109 -2.20 1.48 3.12
N SER A 110 -2.29 1.54 1.77
CA SER A 110 -1.09 1.49 0.93
C SER A 110 -0.27 2.78 1.01
N SER A 111 -0.91 3.92 1.31
CA SER A 111 -0.19 5.18 1.52
C SER A 111 0.56 5.19 2.86
N VAL A 112 0.01 4.57 3.90
CA VAL A 112 0.78 4.32 5.13
C VAL A 112 1.97 3.40 4.86
N MET A 113 1.77 2.35 4.03
CA MET A 113 2.86 1.44 3.65
C MET A 113 3.99 2.15 2.91
N ILE A 114 3.67 2.95 1.88
CA ILE A 114 4.70 3.63 1.08
C ILE A 114 5.48 4.67 1.89
N VAL A 115 4.81 5.36 2.81
CA VAL A 115 5.46 6.27 3.77
C VAL A 115 6.45 5.52 4.65
N LEU A 116 6.05 4.37 5.21
CA LEU A 116 6.93 3.56 6.04
C LEU A 116 8.12 3.01 5.26
N ILE A 117 7.91 2.56 4.01
CA ILE A 117 9.00 2.15 3.13
C ILE A 117 9.96 3.32 2.87
N ALA A 118 9.44 4.51 2.59
CA ALA A 118 10.24 5.71 2.37
C ALA A 118 11.09 6.05 3.61
N GLN A 119 10.52 5.99 4.80
CA GLN A 119 11.26 6.21 6.04
C GLN A 119 12.38 5.18 6.26
N VAL A 120 12.10 3.90 6.02
CA VAL A 120 13.10 2.83 6.13
C VAL A 120 14.21 2.98 5.09
N THR A 121 13.94 3.62 3.96
CA THR A 121 14.96 3.95 2.94
C THR A 121 15.73 5.26 3.23
N GLY A 122 15.37 5.99 4.31
CA GLY A 122 16.06 7.20 4.73
C GLY A 122 15.32 8.52 4.42
N VAL A 123 14.12 8.48 3.83
CA VAL A 123 13.31 9.69 3.61
C VAL A 123 12.69 10.13 4.92
N SER A 124 13.12 11.27 5.46
CA SER A 124 12.61 11.81 6.74
C SER A 124 11.89 13.15 6.63
N ASP A 125 12.08 13.90 5.54
CA ASP A 125 11.50 15.23 5.38
C ASP A 125 9.97 15.18 5.29
N ILE A 126 9.30 16.00 6.11
CA ILE A 126 7.84 16.04 6.23
C ILE A 126 7.14 16.37 4.90
N SER A 127 7.73 17.23 4.08
CA SER A 127 7.15 17.60 2.78
C SER A 127 7.18 16.44 1.80
N ALA A 128 8.28 15.67 1.78
CA ALA A 128 8.38 14.46 1.01
C ALA A 128 7.39 13.38 1.49
N ILE A 129 7.26 13.18 2.80
CA ILE A 129 6.32 12.22 3.40
C ILE A 129 4.87 12.54 3.04
N ILE A 130 4.45 13.81 3.19
CA ILE A 130 3.09 14.24 2.79
C ILE A 130 2.86 14.05 1.29
N SER A 131 3.85 14.41 0.47
CA SER A 131 3.76 14.28 -0.99
C SER A 131 3.67 12.82 -1.43
N LEU A 132 4.47 11.93 -0.85
CA LEU A 132 4.44 10.49 -1.13
C LEU A 132 3.11 9.85 -0.71
N PHE A 133 2.57 10.22 0.44
CA PHE A 133 1.24 9.78 0.86
C PHE A 133 0.17 10.23 -0.14
N GLY A 134 0.15 11.52 -0.48
CA GLY A 134 -0.86 12.11 -1.35
C GLY A 134 -0.83 11.54 -2.77
N VAL A 135 0.36 11.38 -3.35
CA VAL A 135 0.49 10.86 -4.72
C VAL A 135 0.13 9.37 -4.78
N ASN A 136 0.49 8.59 -3.75
CA ASN A 136 0.08 7.17 -3.68
C ASN A 136 -1.43 7.01 -3.50
N ALA A 137 -2.05 7.81 -2.61
CA ALA A 137 -3.51 7.83 -2.47
C ALA A 137 -4.18 8.19 -3.80
N SER A 138 -3.68 9.19 -4.52
CA SER A 138 -4.17 9.59 -5.84
C SER A 138 -4.07 8.47 -6.87
N MET A 139 -2.95 7.73 -6.89
CA MET A 139 -2.79 6.53 -7.73
C MET A 139 -3.94 5.53 -7.52
N ILE A 140 -4.25 5.22 -6.27
CA ILE A 140 -5.34 4.30 -5.92
C ILE A 140 -6.71 4.86 -6.33
N LEU A 141 -6.94 6.17 -6.12
CA LEU A 141 -8.18 6.82 -6.51
C LEU A 141 -8.37 6.88 -8.03
N PHE A 142 -7.31 6.95 -8.83
CA PHE A 142 -7.38 6.76 -10.28
C PHE A 142 -7.84 5.33 -10.64
N GLY A 143 -7.44 4.32 -9.89
CA GLY A 143 -7.99 2.96 -10.03
C GLY A 143 -9.50 2.91 -9.75
N TRP A 144 -9.98 3.66 -8.76
CA TRP A 144 -11.42 3.82 -8.52
C TRP A 144 -12.12 4.53 -9.67
N LEU A 145 -11.55 5.61 -10.21
CA LEU A 145 -12.12 6.31 -11.38
C LEU A 145 -12.20 5.38 -12.61
N GLN A 146 -11.16 4.55 -12.82
CA GLN A 146 -11.19 3.51 -13.86
C GLN A 146 -12.39 2.58 -13.68
N GLU A 147 -12.61 2.07 -12.46
CA GLU A 147 -13.73 1.16 -12.16
C GLU A 147 -15.10 1.84 -12.20
N LYS A 148 -15.17 3.16 -11.94
CA LYS A 148 -16.41 3.92 -11.91
C LYS A 148 -16.89 4.33 -13.31
N TYR A 149 -16.00 4.74 -14.18
CA TYR A 149 -16.33 5.39 -15.44
C TYR A 149 -16.07 4.53 -16.66
N GLU A 150 -15.17 3.54 -16.56
CA GLU A 150 -14.81 2.70 -17.69
C GLU A 150 -15.41 1.31 -17.57
N THR A 151 -15.76 0.74 -18.72
CA THR A 151 -16.27 -0.64 -18.80
C THR A 151 -15.19 -1.55 -19.36
N PRO A 152 -14.92 -2.71 -18.74
CA PRO A 152 -13.97 -3.68 -19.28
C PRO A 152 -14.25 -4.03 -20.75
N GLY A 153 -13.26 -3.87 -21.61
CA GLY A 153 -13.33 -4.14 -23.05
C GLY A 153 -13.66 -2.93 -23.93
N ASN A 154 -14.04 -1.78 -23.38
CA ASN A 154 -14.38 -0.57 -24.16
C ASN A 154 -13.18 0.27 -24.59
N GLY A 155 -11.97 -0.01 -24.05
CA GLY A 155 -10.75 0.69 -24.42
C GLY A 155 -10.53 2.03 -23.73
N GLY A 156 -11.33 2.40 -22.74
CA GLY A 156 -11.11 3.57 -21.89
C GLY A 156 -9.96 3.31 -20.88
N TRP A 157 -8.83 4.01 -21.05
CA TRP A 157 -7.61 3.78 -20.26
C TRP A 157 -7.09 5.01 -19.54
N LEU A 158 -7.74 6.16 -19.71
CA LEU A 158 -7.20 7.43 -19.22
C LEU A 158 -6.97 7.44 -17.69
N PRO A 159 -7.94 7.02 -16.85
CA PRO A 159 -7.69 6.97 -15.42
C PRO A 159 -6.59 5.96 -15.05
N PHE A 160 -6.53 4.80 -15.70
CA PHE A 160 -5.48 3.81 -15.46
C PHE A 160 -4.08 4.38 -15.80
N ILE A 161 -3.94 5.09 -16.92
CA ILE A 161 -2.67 5.73 -17.31
C ILE A 161 -2.26 6.77 -16.27
N PHE A 162 -3.18 7.63 -15.82
CA PHE A 162 -2.90 8.61 -14.78
C PHE A 162 -2.53 7.95 -13.45
N GLY A 163 -3.17 6.81 -13.12
CA GLY A 163 -2.78 5.99 -12.00
C GLY A 163 -1.35 5.45 -12.12
N CYS A 164 -0.95 4.98 -13.30
CA CYS A 164 0.44 4.53 -13.54
C CYS A 164 1.45 5.68 -13.41
N ILE A 165 1.13 6.87 -13.95
CA ILE A 165 1.98 8.07 -13.82
C ILE A 165 2.15 8.46 -12.36
N ALA A 166 1.06 8.54 -11.59
CA ALA A 166 1.13 8.83 -10.17
C ALA A 166 1.87 7.73 -9.40
N GLY A 167 1.64 6.48 -9.78
CA GLY A 167 2.20 5.31 -9.10
C GLY A 167 3.70 5.14 -9.23
N ILE A 168 4.32 5.64 -10.29
CA ILE A 168 5.78 5.54 -10.46
C ILE A 168 6.54 6.55 -9.58
N VAL A 169 5.92 7.67 -9.21
CA VAL A 169 6.58 8.77 -8.48
C VAL A 169 7.24 8.31 -7.17
N PRO A 170 6.54 7.60 -6.26
CA PRO A 170 7.18 7.11 -5.04
C PRO A 170 8.41 6.23 -5.31
N TRP A 171 8.34 5.37 -6.32
CA TRP A 171 9.43 4.44 -6.64
C TRP A 171 10.65 5.16 -7.20
N VAL A 172 10.45 6.20 -8.02
CA VAL A 172 11.56 7.06 -8.48
C VAL A 172 12.24 7.73 -7.30
N ALA A 173 11.47 8.29 -6.35
CA ALA A 173 12.04 8.89 -5.14
C ALA A 173 12.84 7.86 -4.32
N LEU A 174 12.28 6.65 -4.10
CA LEU A 174 12.94 5.59 -3.35
C LEU A 174 14.25 5.13 -4.00
N VAL A 175 14.30 5.05 -5.34
CA VAL A 175 15.52 4.67 -6.08
C VAL A 175 16.68 5.63 -5.76
N PHE A 176 16.43 6.94 -5.70
CA PHE A 176 17.47 7.92 -5.34
C PHE A 176 18.05 7.65 -3.95
N TYR A 177 17.21 7.30 -2.97
CA TYR A 177 17.67 7.03 -1.61
C TYR A 177 18.34 5.65 -1.49
N VAL A 178 17.72 4.60 -2.05
CA VAL A 178 18.24 3.22 -1.94
C VAL A 178 19.59 3.05 -2.62
N PHE A 179 19.79 3.71 -3.76
CA PHE A 179 21.05 3.64 -4.51
C PHE A 179 21.98 4.82 -4.21
N SER A 180 21.64 5.65 -3.22
CA SER A 180 22.43 6.82 -2.79
C SER A 180 22.83 7.74 -3.94
N ILE A 181 21.94 7.91 -4.94
CA ILE A 181 22.20 8.74 -6.11
C ILE A 181 22.35 10.20 -5.68
N GLY A 182 23.60 10.74 -5.76
CA GLY A 182 23.93 12.07 -5.26
C GLY A 182 24.11 12.17 -3.75
N GLY A 183 24.14 11.03 -3.05
CA GLY A 183 24.39 10.95 -1.61
C GLY A 183 25.89 10.92 -1.24
N VAL A 184 26.16 10.64 0.04
CA VAL A 184 27.51 10.51 0.58
C VAL A 184 28.16 9.22 0.07
N GLU A 185 29.37 9.33 -0.45
CA GLU A 185 30.17 8.18 -0.87
C GLU A 185 30.32 7.17 0.30
N GLU A 186 30.28 5.86 -0.01
CA GLU A 186 30.43 4.74 0.90
C GLU A 186 29.19 4.40 1.77
N THR A 187 28.07 5.13 1.69
CA THR A 187 26.85 4.75 2.40
C THR A 187 25.93 3.92 1.49
N SER A 188 25.76 2.65 1.80
CA SER A 188 24.78 1.78 1.15
C SER A 188 23.62 1.46 2.12
N ALA A 189 22.40 1.34 1.59
CA ALA A 189 21.29 0.86 2.39
C ALA A 189 21.56 -0.59 2.87
N PRO A 190 21.10 -0.98 4.06
CA PRO A 190 21.15 -2.36 4.49
C PRO A 190 20.49 -3.32 3.50
N ALA A 191 21.01 -4.54 3.36
CA ALA A 191 20.56 -5.52 2.36
C ALA A 191 19.03 -5.78 2.41
N PHE A 192 18.43 -5.77 3.60
CA PHE A 192 16.99 -5.99 3.76
C PHE A 192 16.15 -4.87 3.14
N VAL A 193 16.65 -3.63 3.07
CA VAL A 193 15.96 -2.49 2.45
C VAL A 193 15.78 -2.72 0.95
N TYR A 194 16.81 -3.22 0.26
CA TYR A 194 16.69 -3.63 -1.15
C TYR A 194 15.64 -4.73 -1.32
N GLY A 195 15.63 -5.70 -0.39
CA GLY A 195 14.64 -6.77 -0.36
C GLY A 195 13.21 -6.24 -0.23
N ILE A 196 12.96 -5.31 0.70
CA ILE A 196 11.66 -4.65 0.88
C ILE A 196 11.25 -3.92 -0.41
N VAL A 197 12.10 -3.05 -0.94
CA VAL A 197 11.80 -2.24 -2.12
C VAL A 197 11.46 -3.13 -3.32
N PHE A 198 12.28 -4.14 -3.62
CA PHE A 198 12.01 -5.06 -4.73
C PHE A 198 10.71 -5.85 -4.55
N THR A 199 10.51 -6.43 -3.36
CA THR A 199 9.34 -7.26 -3.06
C THR A 199 8.06 -6.45 -3.15
N ILE A 200 8.03 -5.28 -2.50
CA ILE A 200 6.81 -4.47 -2.46
C ILE A 200 6.55 -3.76 -3.78
N PHE A 201 7.59 -3.33 -4.50
CA PHE A 201 7.43 -2.87 -5.89
C PHE A 201 6.74 -3.91 -6.77
N SER A 202 7.18 -5.17 -6.67
CA SER A 202 6.57 -6.28 -7.43
C SER A 202 5.11 -6.49 -7.06
N PHE A 203 4.77 -6.43 -5.78
CA PHE A 203 3.38 -6.55 -5.33
C PHE A 203 2.53 -5.36 -5.80
N PHE A 204 2.98 -4.13 -5.65
CA PHE A 204 2.23 -2.94 -6.11
C PHE A 204 1.92 -3.03 -7.61
N ASN A 205 2.90 -3.39 -8.43
CA ASN A 205 2.69 -3.57 -9.87
C ASN A 205 1.75 -4.75 -10.19
N SER A 206 1.70 -5.79 -9.34
CA SER A 206 0.76 -6.90 -9.52
C SER A 206 -0.70 -6.46 -9.42
N PHE A 207 -1.04 -5.47 -8.60
CA PHE A 207 -2.39 -4.89 -8.55
C PHE A 207 -2.76 -4.19 -9.86
N ALA A 208 -1.86 -3.37 -10.40
CA ALA A 208 -2.05 -2.72 -11.69
C ALA A 208 -2.17 -3.75 -12.83
N LEU A 209 -1.34 -4.78 -12.79
CA LEU A 209 -1.40 -5.88 -13.76
C LEU A 209 -2.76 -6.60 -13.72
N VAL A 210 -3.29 -6.90 -12.52
CA VAL A 210 -4.61 -7.54 -12.40
C VAL A 210 -5.71 -6.63 -12.97
N GLN A 211 -5.67 -5.33 -12.69
CA GLN A 211 -6.63 -4.37 -13.25
C GLN A 211 -6.52 -4.32 -14.78
N TRP A 212 -5.31 -4.24 -15.31
CA TRP A 212 -5.07 -4.27 -16.76
C TRP A 212 -5.62 -5.54 -17.42
N LEU A 213 -5.35 -6.73 -16.83
CA LEU A 213 -5.85 -8.02 -17.33
C LEU A 213 -7.39 -8.09 -17.31
N GLN A 214 -8.04 -7.53 -16.28
CA GLN A 214 -9.50 -7.45 -16.19
C GLN A 214 -10.08 -6.56 -17.30
N TYR A 215 -9.52 -5.36 -17.49
CA TYR A 215 -10.01 -4.41 -18.49
C TYR A 215 -9.72 -4.86 -19.93
N LYS A 216 -8.67 -5.65 -20.16
CA LYS A 216 -8.38 -6.34 -21.42
C LYS A 216 -9.20 -7.63 -21.59
N LYS A 217 -9.96 -8.06 -20.59
CA LYS A 217 -10.72 -9.34 -20.58
C LYS A 217 -9.87 -10.55 -20.92
N VAL A 218 -8.64 -10.63 -20.41
CA VAL A 218 -7.69 -11.70 -20.71
C VAL A 218 -8.09 -12.99 -19.98
N GLY A 219 -8.57 -13.99 -20.71
CA GLY A 219 -8.86 -15.34 -20.22
C GLY A 219 -9.69 -15.34 -18.93
N LYS A 220 -9.16 -15.94 -17.85
CA LYS A 220 -9.85 -16.02 -16.54
C LYS A 220 -10.12 -14.67 -15.86
N TRP A 221 -9.44 -13.61 -16.28
CA TRP A 221 -9.55 -12.27 -15.71
C TRP A 221 -10.77 -11.49 -16.20
N SER A 222 -11.47 -12.01 -17.24
CA SER A 222 -12.77 -11.49 -17.65
C SER A 222 -13.86 -11.65 -16.57
N ASP A 223 -13.65 -12.57 -15.61
CA ASP A 223 -14.51 -12.77 -14.45
C ASP A 223 -14.11 -11.80 -13.32
N TYR A 224 -14.95 -10.80 -13.07
CA TYR A 224 -14.71 -9.79 -12.04
C TYR A 224 -14.57 -10.39 -10.63
N ILE A 225 -15.37 -11.40 -10.29
CA ILE A 225 -15.32 -12.06 -8.96
C ILE A 225 -13.96 -12.73 -8.74
N ARG A 226 -13.38 -13.29 -9.79
CA ARG A 226 -12.04 -13.87 -9.73
C ARG A 226 -10.95 -12.81 -9.49
N GLY A 227 -11.06 -11.69 -10.18
CA GLY A 227 -10.18 -10.54 -9.94
C GLY A 227 -10.28 -10.04 -8.49
N GLU A 228 -11.50 -9.91 -7.99
CA GLU A 228 -11.75 -9.49 -6.61
C GLU A 228 -11.08 -10.42 -5.59
N ARG A 229 -11.24 -11.73 -5.76
CA ARG A 229 -10.54 -12.71 -4.91
C ARG A 229 -9.03 -12.57 -4.98
N THR A 230 -8.50 -12.26 -6.16
CA THR A 230 -7.07 -12.05 -6.35
C THR A 230 -6.60 -10.80 -5.62
N TYR A 231 -7.35 -9.69 -5.67
CA TYR A 231 -7.02 -8.48 -4.91
C TYR A 231 -6.99 -8.73 -3.39
N ILE A 232 -7.96 -9.47 -2.84
CA ILE A 232 -7.95 -9.86 -1.41
C ILE A 232 -6.67 -10.64 -1.09
N THR A 233 -6.32 -11.61 -1.91
CA THR A 233 -5.13 -12.45 -1.70
C THR A 233 -3.84 -11.65 -1.83
N LEU A 234 -3.71 -10.82 -2.87
CA LEU A 234 -2.54 -9.94 -3.07
C LEU A 234 -2.37 -8.96 -1.91
N SER A 235 -3.46 -8.36 -1.45
CA SER A 235 -3.43 -7.44 -0.30
C SER A 235 -2.91 -8.13 0.95
N LEU A 236 -3.43 -9.32 1.26
CA LEU A 236 -2.99 -10.10 2.41
C LEU A 236 -1.49 -10.44 2.30
N ILE A 237 -1.04 -10.96 1.15
CA ILE A 237 0.36 -11.36 0.97
C ILE A 237 1.29 -10.15 1.01
N ALA A 238 0.97 -9.07 0.31
CA ALA A 238 1.82 -7.87 0.25
C ALA A 238 1.98 -7.21 1.63
N LYS A 239 0.89 -7.06 2.37
CA LYS A 239 0.92 -6.46 3.71
C LYS A 239 1.62 -7.35 4.72
N SER A 240 1.39 -8.67 4.65
CA SER A 240 2.12 -9.63 5.48
C SER A 240 3.62 -9.62 5.17
N ALA A 241 3.99 -9.64 3.88
CA ALA A 241 5.39 -9.59 3.48
C ALA A 241 6.10 -8.34 4.02
N LEU A 242 5.50 -7.15 3.84
CA LEU A 242 6.07 -5.91 4.36
C LEU A 242 6.17 -5.93 5.88
N ALA A 243 5.09 -6.30 6.57
CA ALA A 243 5.05 -6.33 8.03
C ALA A 243 6.16 -7.20 8.62
N TRP A 244 6.31 -8.43 8.11
CA TRP A 244 7.31 -9.36 8.63
C TRP A 244 8.73 -9.07 8.16
N GLN A 245 8.93 -8.48 6.98
CA GLN A 245 10.25 -7.99 6.56
C GLN A 245 10.73 -6.85 7.48
N ILE A 246 9.86 -5.90 7.81
CA ILE A 246 10.18 -4.83 8.75
C ILE A 246 10.40 -5.40 10.15
N PHE A 247 9.47 -6.25 10.65
CA PHE A 247 9.58 -6.84 11.97
C PHE A 247 10.90 -7.57 12.17
N ALA A 248 11.25 -8.46 11.25
CA ALA A 248 12.47 -9.30 11.36
C ALA A 248 13.77 -8.50 11.33
N ASN A 249 13.76 -7.28 10.78
CA ASN A 249 14.98 -6.50 10.60
C ASN A 249 15.07 -5.26 11.49
N THR A 250 13.97 -4.82 12.10
CA THR A 250 13.96 -3.55 12.86
C THR A 250 13.22 -3.62 14.20
N LEU A 251 12.35 -4.60 14.41
CA LEU A 251 11.41 -4.60 15.53
C LEU A 251 11.68 -5.72 16.56
N ILE A 252 12.59 -6.66 16.29
CA ILE A 252 12.93 -7.70 17.24
C ILE A 252 13.65 -7.03 18.41
N PRO A 253 13.16 -7.19 19.67
CA PRO A 253 13.86 -6.71 20.85
C PRO A 253 15.26 -7.32 20.94
N SER A 254 16.27 -6.50 21.22
CA SER A 254 17.67 -6.93 21.47
C SER A 254 17.84 -7.49 22.86
#